data_2ecdb8fac551df0cdad701fc94d6c2fc
#
_entry.id   2ecdb8fac551df0cdad701fc94d6c2fc
#
_cell.length_a   1.000
_cell.length_b   1.000
_cell.length_c   1.000
_cell.angle_alpha   90.00
_cell.angle_beta   90.00
_cell.angle_gamma   90.00
#
_symmetry.space_group_name_H-M   'P 1'
#
loop_
_entity.id
_entity.type
_entity.pdbx_description
1 polymer ?
#
loop_
_entity_poly.entity_id
_entity_poly.type
_entity_poly.pdbx_seq_one_letter_code
_entity_poly.pdbx_strand_id
1 'polypeptide(L)'
;MRRPQSAFGFVAVTSSLLVVSLFAAPAGAAIAPVAPEAAPVYSAASAACTRWGSSLLPPRTIRVLRTDATDAPDEVRDTVVEVDFREYVATVMASEWPEQYPPETIKAGAVATKQFAWYYVVNPRGLTQDVDGEKVCYDVVDSTLDQFYKPETRGIGKPNGPGPKIFAALDATWDVSVRKFRQSTQSSRFILTGYRAGASTVDGRPIACGEDASGFKLYHNSTRQCGQDGLTWREILRRYLKPNLEIVEPGRHDIIGSRHGDASAMKRDGGQLEARVWTPGRASPQAGSSAGLSVSDDGLVDYRSADMDGDGREDLLWLRQTGPRSGRVKVALSDGVNYGPAQDWWDGDTIVPLASARLLVGDFYANGRADVAILGRGEAAGTARLVVLKRKQYEQAAKFDDPRSWWSGGQDPDKIAAAWAGDLSGDGRADLIIRQDVDEGGVKLRTAVTTSPLPGTFPRMGPIKTGYESRSLESAKVKMVSGDANRDGREDVIMLIGGSGRARVDRLQGALLGGFKRVPIWSAPKSDPIPVRQTRLGTGDIDYDGRTDVVLCSQRNGGSRIRVLKTRYDQMAEGPDWQADIPWSSVRPY
;
A
#
# COMPACT_ATOMS: atom_id res chain seq x y z
N MET A 1 -37.56 15.33 73.53
CA MET A 1 -38.88 15.75 73.91
C MET A 1 -39.75 15.95 72.70
N ARG A 2 -40.86 15.22 72.64
CA ARG A 2 -42.09 15.47 71.89
C ARG A 2 -42.08 15.67 70.37
N ARG A 3 -42.58 14.64 69.70
CA ARG A 3 -43.48 14.75 68.52
C ARG A 3 -44.83 15.45 68.94
N PRO A 4 -45.67 15.95 67.99
CA PRO A 4 -46.68 15.16 67.31
C PRO A 4 -46.92 15.52 65.86
N GLN A 5 -47.26 14.55 65.00
CA GLN A 5 -48.55 14.00 64.56
C GLN A 5 -49.39 14.95 63.67
N SER A 6 -49.52 14.50 62.43
CA SER A 6 -50.66 14.20 61.55
C SER A 6 -51.66 15.32 61.17
N ALA A 7 -51.89 15.41 59.85
CA ALA A 7 -53.24 15.55 59.29
C ALA A 7 -53.29 15.06 57.85
N PHE A 8 -54.20 14.13 57.59
CA PHE A 8 -54.61 13.65 56.26
C PHE A 8 -55.46 14.73 55.56
N GLY A 9 -55.22 14.91 54.26
CA GLY A 9 -56.05 15.65 53.35
C GLY A 9 -56.26 14.87 52.06
N PHE A 10 -57.40 14.23 51.90
CA PHE A 10 -57.87 13.63 50.64
C PHE A 10 -58.22 14.75 49.66
N VAL A 11 -57.66 14.68 48.44
CA VAL A 11 -58.24 15.41 47.34
C VAL A 11 -58.39 14.44 46.14
N ALA A 12 -59.63 14.51 45.60
CA ALA A 12 -60.16 13.63 44.58
C ALA A 12 -59.35 13.65 43.27
N VAL A 13 -59.15 12.44 42.72
CA VAL A 13 -58.61 12.20 41.43
C VAL A 13 -59.68 12.32 40.35
N THR A 14 -59.66 13.35 39.53
CA THR A 14 -60.43 13.37 38.30
C THR A 14 -59.60 12.69 37.22
N SER A 15 -60.06 11.56 36.73
CA SER A 15 -59.48 10.79 35.66
C SER A 15 -59.66 11.53 34.32
N SER A 16 -58.58 12.11 33.80
CA SER A 16 -58.52 12.51 32.38
C SER A 16 -57.90 11.38 31.58
N LEU A 17 -58.70 10.72 30.75
CA LEU A 17 -58.22 9.76 29.76
C LEU A 17 -57.33 10.50 28.74
N LEU A 18 -56.03 10.28 28.84
CA LEU A 18 -55.09 10.62 27.80
C LEU A 18 -55.04 9.46 26.81
N VAL A 19 -55.62 9.63 25.64
CA VAL A 19 -55.47 8.69 24.52
C VAL A 19 -54.03 8.81 24.04
N VAL A 20 -53.18 7.90 24.45
CA VAL A 20 -51.82 7.74 23.89
C VAL A 20 -51.97 6.94 22.59
N SER A 21 -51.89 7.64 21.45
CA SER A 21 -51.71 7.00 20.15
C SER A 21 -50.34 6.34 20.16
N LEU A 22 -50.29 5.02 20.34
CA LEU A 22 -49.07 4.24 20.04
C LEU A 22 -48.83 4.28 18.54
N PHE A 23 -47.95 5.14 18.10
CA PHE A 23 -47.25 4.92 16.82
C PHE A 23 -46.33 3.71 17.02
N ALA A 24 -46.74 2.56 16.51
CA ALA A 24 -45.87 1.42 16.33
C ALA A 24 -44.71 1.86 15.42
N ALA A 25 -43.51 1.96 15.97
CA ALA A 25 -42.31 2.01 15.16
C ALA A 25 -42.27 0.78 14.27
N PRO A 26 -41.93 0.92 12.96
CA PRO A 26 -41.77 -0.27 12.15
C PRO A 26 -40.70 -1.14 12.78
N ALA A 27 -41.02 -2.38 13.04
CA ALA A 27 -40.06 -3.39 13.48
C ALA A 27 -38.89 -3.35 12.52
N GLY A 28 -37.71 -3.00 13.04
CA GLY A 28 -36.49 -3.10 12.27
C GLY A 28 -36.41 -4.51 11.73
N ALA A 29 -36.41 -4.64 10.41
CA ALA A 29 -36.18 -5.91 9.78
C ALA A 29 -34.83 -6.41 10.34
N ALA A 30 -34.88 -7.46 11.14
CA ALA A 30 -33.71 -8.22 11.50
C ALA A 30 -33.07 -8.63 10.18
N ILE A 31 -31.87 -8.11 9.92
CA ILE A 31 -31.05 -8.59 8.79
C ILE A 31 -30.84 -10.07 9.12
N ALA A 32 -31.54 -10.93 8.41
CA ALA A 32 -31.28 -12.35 8.47
C ALA A 32 -29.79 -12.54 8.18
N PRO A 33 -29.07 -13.39 8.93
CA PRO A 33 -27.71 -13.71 8.57
C PRO A 33 -27.77 -14.15 7.12
N VAL A 34 -27.01 -13.45 6.25
CA VAL A 34 -26.81 -13.88 4.86
C VAL A 34 -26.22 -15.27 4.99
N ALA A 35 -27.00 -16.29 4.60
CA ALA A 35 -26.45 -17.63 4.48
C ALA A 35 -25.20 -17.51 3.63
N PRO A 36 -24.09 -18.19 3.97
CA PRO A 36 -22.92 -18.18 3.12
C PRO A 36 -23.40 -18.53 1.74
N GLU A 37 -23.20 -17.61 0.79
CA GLU A 37 -23.54 -17.80 -0.61
C GLU A 37 -22.85 -19.10 -1.03
N ALA A 38 -23.61 -20.10 -1.41
CA ALA A 38 -23.07 -21.38 -1.81
C ALA A 38 -22.01 -21.08 -2.89
N ALA A 39 -20.79 -21.58 -2.68
CA ALA A 39 -19.71 -21.37 -3.62
C ALA A 39 -20.24 -21.61 -5.04
N PRO A 40 -19.98 -20.75 -6.01
CA PRO A 40 -20.53 -20.89 -7.34
C PRO A 40 -20.14 -22.25 -7.89
N VAL A 41 -21.13 -23.11 -8.09
CA VAL A 41 -20.95 -24.40 -8.76
C VAL A 41 -20.73 -24.04 -10.22
N TYR A 42 -19.50 -24.17 -10.70
CA TYR A 42 -19.19 -23.97 -12.10
C TYR A 42 -19.87 -25.06 -12.94
N SER A 43 -20.85 -24.70 -13.70
CA SER A 43 -21.38 -25.57 -14.76
C SER A 43 -20.31 -25.66 -15.86
N ALA A 44 -19.81 -26.85 -16.08
CA ALA A 44 -18.77 -27.11 -17.06
C ALA A 44 -19.28 -27.06 -18.48
N ALA A 45 -19.08 -25.93 -19.12
CA ALA A 45 -18.67 -26.01 -20.51
C ALA A 45 -17.18 -26.33 -20.49
N SER A 46 -16.66 -27.20 -21.34
CA SER A 46 -15.26 -27.62 -21.45
C SER A 46 -14.33 -26.42 -21.71
N ALA A 47 -14.24 -25.52 -20.75
CA ALA A 47 -13.41 -24.37 -20.78
C ALA A 47 -12.00 -24.82 -20.46
N ALA A 48 -11.06 -24.61 -21.38
CA ALA A 48 -9.63 -24.67 -21.09
C ALA A 48 -9.40 -23.91 -19.79
N CYS A 49 -8.69 -24.51 -18.83
CA CYS A 49 -8.42 -23.93 -17.53
C CYS A 49 -7.94 -22.50 -17.68
N THR A 50 -8.75 -21.54 -17.25
CA THR A 50 -8.49 -20.11 -17.47
C THR A 50 -7.30 -19.64 -16.69
N ARG A 51 -6.47 -18.79 -17.30
CA ARG A 51 -5.30 -18.19 -16.67
C ARG A 51 -5.64 -16.89 -15.95
N TRP A 52 -5.06 -16.68 -14.79
CA TRP A 52 -4.87 -15.34 -14.27
C TRP A 52 -3.78 -14.63 -15.09
N GLY A 53 -4.07 -13.44 -15.60
CA GLY A 53 -3.17 -12.77 -16.56
C GLY A 53 -2.01 -12.00 -15.95
N SER A 54 -1.94 -11.84 -14.61
CA SER A 54 -0.94 -11.00 -13.96
C SER A 54 0.03 -11.80 -13.10
N SER A 55 1.33 -11.54 -13.28
CA SER A 55 2.40 -11.93 -12.37
C SER A 55 2.89 -10.77 -11.50
N LEU A 56 2.15 -9.66 -11.48
CA LEU A 56 2.43 -8.44 -10.71
C LEU A 56 1.37 -8.22 -9.65
N LEU A 57 0.11 -8.59 -9.93
CA LEU A 57 -0.99 -8.54 -8.97
C LEU A 57 -1.40 -9.96 -8.61
N PRO A 58 -1.53 -10.29 -7.32
CA PRO A 58 -1.99 -11.61 -6.89
C PRO A 58 -3.43 -11.87 -7.39
N PRO A 59 -3.80 -13.13 -7.65
CA PRO A 59 -5.16 -13.47 -8.05
C PRO A 59 -6.15 -13.18 -6.91
N ARG A 60 -7.43 -13.01 -7.27
CA ARG A 60 -8.49 -12.85 -6.27
C ARG A 60 -8.90 -14.17 -5.65
N THR A 61 -8.93 -15.22 -6.48
CA THR A 61 -9.35 -16.56 -6.07
C THR A 61 -8.36 -17.62 -6.54
N ILE A 62 -8.43 -18.80 -5.93
CA ILE A 62 -7.68 -19.99 -6.30
C ILE A 62 -8.61 -21.22 -6.22
N ARG A 63 -8.44 -22.17 -7.12
CA ARG A 63 -9.18 -23.42 -7.14
C ARG A 63 -8.36 -24.51 -6.49
N VAL A 64 -8.89 -25.10 -5.45
CA VAL A 64 -8.24 -26.10 -4.62
C VAL A 64 -8.95 -27.42 -4.76
N LEU A 65 -8.24 -28.47 -5.21
CA LEU A 65 -8.72 -29.83 -5.08
C LEU A 65 -8.61 -30.24 -3.61
N ARG A 66 -9.75 -30.59 -2.99
CA ARG A 66 -9.84 -31.08 -1.63
C ARG A 66 -9.68 -32.60 -1.62
N THR A 67 -8.82 -33.09 -0.75
CA THR A 67 -8.52 -34.52 -0.63
C THR A 67 -8.62 -34.99 0.83
N ASP A 68 -8.54 -36.28 1.05
CA ASP A 68 -8.46 -36.87 2.39
C ASP A 68 -7.11 -36.61 3.10
N ALA A 69 -6.10 -36.12 2.38
CA ALA A 69 -4.77 -35.83 2.93
C ALA A 69 -4.78 -34.76 4.04
N THR A 70 -5.85 -33.98 4.12
CA THR A 70 -6.03 -32.90 5.12
C THR A 70 -7.23 -33.14 6.03
N ASP A 71 -7.76 -34.35 6.11
CA ASP A 71 -8.98 -34.69 6.84
C ASP A 71 -10.17 -33.82 6.38
N ALA A 72 -10.29 -33.58 5.07
CA ALA A 72 -11.39 -32.84 4.48
C ALA A 72 -12.73 -33.55 4.81
N PRO A 73 -13.78 -32.77 5.17
CA PRO A 73 -15.11 -33.34 5.34
C PRO A 73 -15.58 -34.10 4.10
N ASP A 74 -16.36 -35.16 4.28
CA ASP A 74 -16.84 -35.99 3.17
C ASP A 74 -17.58 -35.20 2.09
N GLU A 75 -18.27 -34.14 2.49
CA GLU A 75 -19.06 -33.27 1.59
C GLU A 75 -18.21 -32.48 0.57
N VAL A 76 -16.92 -32.25 0.89
CA VAL A 76 -15.99 -31.51 0.02
C VAL A 76 -14.83 -32.38 -0.48
N ARG A 77 -14.71 -33.61 -0.02
CA ARG A 77 -13.66 -34.52 -0.46
C ARG A 77 -13.79 -34.85 -1.94
N ASP A 78 -12.65 -34.87 -2.63
CA ASP A 78 -12.55 -35.10 -4.08
C ASP A 78 -13.32 -34.07 -4.94
N THR A 79 -13.68 -32.93 -4.34
CA THR A 79 -14.26 -31.79 -5.06
C THR A 79 -13.24 -30.67 -5.25
N VAL A 80 -13.56 -29.74 -6.17
CA VAL A 80 -12.78 -28.51 -6.37
C VAL A 80 -13.53 -27.34 -5.76
N VAL A 81 -12.91 -26.67 -4.80
CA VAL A 81 -13.46 -25.46 -4.20
C VAL A 81 -12.72 -24.23 -4.70
N GLU A 82 -13.45 -23.19 -5.03
CA GLU A 82 -12.87 -21.86 -5.29
C GLU A 82 -12.92 -21.03 -4.02
N VAL A 83 -11.78 -20.51 -3.60
CA VAL A 83 -11.62 -19.77 -2.35
C VAL A 83 -10.93 -18.44 -2.60
N ASP A 84 -11.17 -17.45 -1.73
CA ASP A 84 -10.42 -16.20 -1.72
C ASP A 84 -8.92 -16.51 -1.59
N PHE A 85 -8.11 -15.89 -2.44
CA PHE A 85 -6.68 -16.22 -2.52
C PHE A 85 -5.94 -15.84 -1.24
N ARG A 86 -6.34 -14.73 -0.61
CA ARG A 86 -5.70 -14.28 0.64
C ARG A 86 -6.08 -15.18 1.82
N GLU A 87 -7.33 -15.60 1.89
CA GLU A 87 -7.80 -16.58 2.87
C GLU A 87 -7.07 -17.92 2.71
N TYR A 88 -6.91 -18.39 1.46
CA TYR A 88 -6.13 -19.58 1.16
C TYR A 88 -4.70 -19.46 1.70
N VAL A 89 -3.98 -18.38 1.34
CA VAL A 89 -2.58 -18.18 1.77
C VAL A 89 -2.50 -18.08 3.29
N ALA A 90 -3.41 -17.36 3.95
CA ALA A 90 -3.44 -17.24 5.40
C ALA A 90 -3.61 -18.61 6.09
N THR A 91 -4.51 -19.44 5.56
CA THR A 91 -4.77 -20.80 6.09
C THR A 91 -3.57 -21.73 5.90
N VAL A 92 -2.92 -21.68 4.74
CA VAL A 92 -1.67 -22.44 4.49
C VAL A 92 -0.56 -21.95 5.42
N MET A 93 -0.42 -20.64 5.60
CA MET A 93 0.57 -20.09 6.54
C MET A 93 0.36 -20.58 7.97
N ALA A 94 -0.90 -20.66 8.45
CA ALA A 94 -1.21 -21.20 9.77
C ALA A 94 -0.87 -22.69 9.90
N SER A 95 -0.84 -23.42 8.80
CA SER A 95 -0.47 -24.84 8.76
C SER A 95 1.05 -25.05 8.73
N GLU A 96 1.78 -24.16 8.06
CA GLU A 96 3.19 -24.36 7.70
C GLU A 96 4.16 -23.47 8.49
N TRP A 97 3.77 -22.25 8.85
CA TRP A 97 4.66 -21.25 9.45
C TRP A 97 4.24 -20.90 10.88
N PRO A 98 4.91 -21.48 11.90
CA PRO A 98 4.55 -21.22 13.29
C PRO A 98 4.63 -19.74 13.69
N GLU A 99 3.62 -19.26 14.39
CA GLU A 99 3.54 -17.87 14.94
C GLU A 99 4.72 -17.51 15.87
N GLN A 100 5.43 -18.52 16.42
CA GLN A 100 6.58 -18.32 17.28
C GLN A 100 7.83 -17.88 16.52
N TYR A 101 7.83 -17.99 15.20
CA TYR A 101 8.98 -17.59 14.38
C TYR A 101 9.18 -16.07 14.41
N PRO A 102 10.41 -15.59 14.15
CA PRO A 102 10.66 -14.17 13.99
C PRO A 102 9.76 -13.55 12.91
N PRO A 103 9.27 -12.32 13.10
CA PRO A 103 8.39 -11.66 12.10
C PRO A 103 8.97 -11.64 10.69
N GLU A 104 10.26 -11.39 10.54
CA GLU A 104 10.92 -11.36 9.23
C GLU A 104 10.99 -12.75 8.56
N THR A 105 11.10 -13.82 9.35
CA THR A 105 10.97 -15.19 8.86
C THR A 105 9.55 -15.45 8.32
N ILE A 106 8.52 -15.03 9.06
CA ILE A 106 7.12 -15.21 8.65
C ILE A 106 6.82 -14.41 7.38
N LYS A 107 7.34 -13.18 7.25
CA LYS A 107 7.23 -12.38 6.03
C LYS A 107 7.86 -13.07 4.82
N ALA A 108 9.07 -13.61 4.96
CA ALA A 108 9.72 -14.36 3.89
C ALA A 108 8.92 -15.62 3.51
N GLY A 109 8.38 -16.32 4.52
CA GLY A 109 7.46 -17.45 4.34
C GLY A 109 6.19 -17.06 3.60
N ALA A 110 5.59 -15.92 3.94
CA ALA A 110 4.39 -15.41 3.30
C ALA A 110 4.61 -15.15 1.78
N VAL A 111 5.74 -14.54 1.42
CA VAL A 111 6.11 -14.38 0.01
C VAL A 111 6.25 -15.73 -0.68
N ALA A 112 6.97 -16.69 -0.08
CA ALA A 112 7.20 -17.99 -0.70
C ALA A 112 5.91 -18.81 -0.84
N THR A 113 5.05 -18.82 0.18
CA THR A 113 3.76 -19.52 0.19
C THR A 113 2.81 -18.94 -0.86
N LYS A 114 2.63 -17.63 -0.86
CA LYS A 114 1.81 -16.93 -1.84
C LYS A 114 2.31 -17.12 -3.26
N GLN A 115 3.62 -16.94 -3.48
CA GLN A 115 4.25 -17.07 -4.80
C GLN A 115 4.10 -18.48 -5.38
N PHE A 116 4.15 -19.52 -4.56
CA PHE A 116 3.94 -20.89 -5.00
C PHE A 116 2.56 -21.07 -5.61
N ALA A 117 1.52 -20.73 -4.87
CA ALA A 117 0.14 -20.85 -5.32
C ALA A 117 -0.15 -19.93 -6.53
N TRP A 118 0.28 -18.67 -6.45
CA TRP A 118 0.13 -17.70 -7.53
C TRP A 118 0.80 -18.17 -8.83
N TYR A 119 1.97 -18.83 -8.73
CA TYR A 119 2.66 -19.37 -9.90
C TYR A 119 1.77 -20.33 -10.68
N TYR A 120 1.04 -21.23 -10.01
CA TYR A 120 0.17 -22.22 -10.66
C TYR A 120 -1.14 -21.60 -11.18
N VAL A 121 -1.62 -20.54 -10.56
CA VAL A 121 -2.76 -19.79 -11.13
C VAL A 121 -2.37 -19.07 -12.43
N VAL A 122 -1.15 -18.50 -12.50
CA VAL A 122 -0.63 -17.85 -13.73
C VAL A 122 -0.21 -18.88 -14.79
N ASN A 123 0.32 -20.02 -14.36
CA ASN A 123 0.82 -21.10 -15.22
C ASN A 123 0.07 -22.40 -14.93
N PRO A 124 -1.22 -22.49 -15.30
CA PRO A 124 -2.05 -23.65 -14.99
C PRO A 124 -1.45 -24.94 -15.55
N ARG A 125 -1.48 -25.99 -14.75
CA ARG A 125 -0.97 -27.32 -15.12
C ARG A 125 -1.93 -28.09 -16.03
N GLY A 126 -3.13 -27.59 -16.24
CA GLY A 126 -4.19 -28.28 -17.00
C GLY A 126 -4.77 -29.47 -16.24
N LEU A 127 -4.65 -29.49 -14.91
CA LEU A 127 -5.17 -30.54 -14.06
C LEU A 127 -6.68 -30.39 -13.89
N THR A 128 -7.41 -31.50 -13.96
CA THR A 128 -8.86 -31.56 -13.77
C THR A 128 -9.22 -32.69 -12.81
N GLN A 129 -10.28 -32.47 -12.03
CA GLN A 129 -10.97 -33.47 -11.22
C GLN A 129 -12.33 -33.75 -11.83
N ASP A 130 -12.75 -35.02 -11.84
CA ASP A 130 -14.11 -35.39 -12.19
C ASP A 130 -15.00 -35.12 -10.96
N VAL A 131 -15.94 -34.22 -11.11
CA VAL A 131 -16.91 -33.88 -10.06
C VAL A 131 -18.29 -34.08 -10.71
N ASP A 132 -19.03 -35.08 -10.24
CA ASP A 132 -20.36 -35.44 -10.74
C ASP A 132 -20.43 -35.67 -12.28
N GLY A 133 -19.38 -36.24 -12.86
CA GLY A 133 -19.26 -36.51 -14.29
C GLY A 133 -18.77 -35.31 -15.13
N GLU A 134 -18.42 -34.20 -14.50
CA GLU A 134 -17.87 -33.02 -15.14
C GLU A 134 -16.39 -32.82 -14.78
N LYS A 135 -15.54 -32.50 -15.77
CA LYS A 135 -14.12 -32.19 -15.52
C LYS A 135 -13.95 -30.75 -15.10
N VAL A 136 -13.62 -30.53 -13.81
CA VAL A 136 -13.38 -29.23 -13.21
C VAL A 136 -11.89 -28.99 -13.06
N CYS A 137 -11.42 -27.84 -13.54
CA CYS A 137 -10.01 -27.44 -13.41
C CYS A 137 -9.67 -27.04 -11.97
N TYR A 138 -8.47 -27.40 -11.50
CA TYR A 138 -7.92 -26.89 -10.25
C TYR A 138 -6.47 -26.41 -10.41
N ASP A 139 -6.05 -25.54 -9.52
CA ASP A 139 -4.73 -24.90 -9.55
C ASP A 139 -3.75 -25.62 -8.61
N VAL A 140 -4.21 -26.03 -7.44
CA VAL A 140 -3.44 -26.70 -6.39
C VAL A 140 -4.24 -27.80 -5.70
N VAL A 141 -3.51 -28.71 -5.03
CA VAL A 141 -4.07 -29.77 -4.17
C VAL A 141 -3.82 -29.40 -2.71
N ASP A 142 -4.76 -29.68 -1.83
CA ASP A 142 -4.70 -29.44 -0.40
C ASP A 142 -3.79 -30.40 0.39
N SER A 143 -2.69 -30.84 -0.19
CA SER A 143 -1.80 -31.84 0.39
C SER A 143 -0.33 -31.40 0.32
N THR A 144 0.57 -32.22 0.87
CA THR A 144 2.03 -32.02 0.79
C THR A 144 2.59 -32.08 -0.64
N LEU A 145 1.76 -32.47 -1.63
CA LEU A 145 2.13 -32.39 -3.05
C LEU A 145 2.26 -30.93 -3.50
N ASP A 146 1.35 -30.07 -3.02
CA ASP A 146 1.38 -28.63 -3.25
C ASP A 146 1.52 -27.86 -1.94
N GLN A 147 0.42 -27.60 -1.23
CA GLN A 147 0.42 -26.85 0.03
C GLN A 147 -0.65 -27.36 0.99
N PHE A 148 -0.33 -27.41 2.25
CA PHE A 148 -1.17 -28.01 3.28
C PHE A 148 -2.30 -27.06 3.69
N TYR A 149 -3.42 -27.09 2.95
CA TYR A 149 -4.58 -26.25 3.15
C TYR A 149 -5.64 -26.95 4.01
N LYS A 150 -5.84 -26.49 5.26
CA LYS A 150 -6.77 -27.06 6.26
C LYS A 150 -7.74 -26.02 6.82
N PRO A 151 -8.73 -25.55 6.07
CA PRO A 151 -9.62 -24.48 6.52
C PRO A 151 -10.49 -24.89 7.71
N GLU A 152 -10.79 -26.16 7.89
CA GLU A 152 -11.62 -26.67 8.99
C GLU A 152 -10.97 -26.47 10.37
N THR A 153 -9.65 -26.59 10.43
CA THR A 153 -8.89 -26.52 11.69
C THR A 153 -7.91 -25.35 11.75
N ARG A 154 -7.48 -24.83 10.61
CA ARG A 154 -6.47 -23.76 10.44
C ARG A 154 -7.01 -22.54 9.69
N GLY A 155 -8.30 -22.52 9.34
CA GLY A 155 -8.93 -21.38 8.69
C GLY A 155 -9.05 -20.16 9.59
N ILE A 156 -9.41 -19.03 8.99
CA ILE A 156 -9.66 -17.78 9.69
C ILE A 156 -10.76 -17.98 10.74
N GLY A 157 -10.51 -17.48 11.95
CA GLY A 157 -11.45 -17.62 13.08
C GLY A 157 -11.39 -18.96 13.82
N LYS A 158 -10.54 -19.91 13.39
CA LYS A 158 -10.32 -21.16 14.13
C LYS A 158 -9.27 -21.00 15.23
N PRO A 159 -9.32 -21.80 16.31
CA PRO A 159 -8.37 -21.67 17.43
C PRO A 159 -6.89 -21.80 17.03
N ASN A 160 -6.60 -22.58 16.00
CA ASN A 160 -5.26 -22.77 15.45
C ASN A 160 -5.11 -22.11 14.07
N GLY A 161 -5.97 -21.16 13.74
CA GLY A 161 -5.94 -20.39 12.50
C GLY A 161 -4.82 -19.36 12.46
N PRO A 162 -4.76 -18.55 11.39
CA PRO A 162 -3.75 -17.51 11.25
C PRO A 162 -3.87 -16.47 12.37
N GLY A 163 -2.76 -16.26 13.06
CA GLY A 163 -2.66 -15.27 14.12
C GLY A 163 -2.14 -13.91 13.64
N PRO A 164 -1.95 -12.96 14.58
CA PRO A 164 -1.59 -11.59 14.27
C PRO A 164 -0.31 -11.43 13.44
N LYS A 165 0.70 -12.25 13.67
CA LYS A 165 1.96 -12.15 12.92
C LYS A 165 1.82 -12.63 11.48
N ILE A 166 0.98 -13.63 11.23
CA ILE A 166 0.68 -14.09 9.86
C ILE A 166 -0.04 -13.00 9.10
N PHE A 167 -1.09 -12.38 9.68
CA PHE A 167 -1.77 -11.28 9.02
C PHE A 167 -0.84 -10.08 8.78
N ALA A 168 -0.02 -9.70 9.75
CA ALA A 168 0.96 -8.65 9.58
C ALA A 168 1.99 -8.95 8.47
N ALA A 169 2.39 -10.22 8.34
CA ALA A 169 3.29 -10.63 7.27
C ALA A 169 2.62 -10.57 5.89
N LEU A 170 1.36 -11.02 5.79
CA LEU A 170 0.58 -10.91 4.56
C LEU A 170 0.35 -9.45 4.18
N ASP A 171 -0.03 -8.59 5.12
CA ASP A 171 -0.19 -7.15 4.88
C ASP A 171 1.10 -6.53 4.34
N ALA A 172 2.25 -6.88 4.94
CA ALA A 172 3.54 -6.33 4.56
C ALA A 172 4.07 -6.85 3.20
N THR A 173 3.54 -7.96 2.70
CA THR A 173 4.12 -8.63 1.53
C THR A 173 3.08 -9.06 0.49
N TRP A 174 1.84 -8.55 0.58
CA TRP A 174 0.76 -9.04 -0.28
C TRP A 174 1.04 -8.80 -1.76
N ASP A 175 1.48 -7.60 -2.12
CA ASP A 175 1.76 -7.22 -3.51
C ASP A 175 3.14 -7.66 -3.99
N VAL A 176 3.98 -8.17 -3.09
CA VAL A 176 5.34 -8.59 -3.43
C VAL A 176 5.31 -9.85 -4.29
N SER A 177 5.99 -9.83 -5.40
CA SER A 177 6.35 -11.03 -6.19
C SER A 177 7.86 -11.17 -6.33
N VAL A 178 8.33 -12.37 -6.64
CA VAL A 178 9.74 -12.62 -6.87
C VAL A 178 10.00 -13.14 -8.27
N ARG A 179 11.09 -12.68 -8.86
CA ARG A 179 11.51 -13.01 -10.22
C ARG A 179 13.00 -13.33 -10.25
N LYS A 180 13.44 -13.95 -11.32
CA LYS A 180 14.86 -14.07 -11.62
C LYS A 180 15.19 -13.36 -12.91
N PHE A 181 16.18 -12.48 -12.85
CA PHE A 181 16.72 -11.79 -14.01
C PHE A 181 17.65 -12.71 -14.81
N ARG A 182 17.46 -12.74 -16.12
CA ARG A 182 18.33 -13.45 -17.06
C ARG A 182 19.15 -12.46 -17.86
N GLN A 183 20.45 -12.44 -17.62
CA GLN A 183 21.36 -11.55 -18.34
C GLN A 183 21.38 -11.81 -19.87
N SER A 184 21.27 -13.09 -20.29
CA SER A 184 21.29 -13.45 -21.70
C SER A 184 20.11 -12.92 -22.52
N THR A 185 18.96 -12.72 -21.91
CA THR A 185 17.75 -12.22 -22.56
C THR A 185 17.32 -10.84 -22.07
N GLN A 186 18.08 -10.24 -21.14
CA GLN A 186 17.74 -8.97 -20.49
C GLN A 186 16.28 -8.93 -20.01
N SER A 187 15.79 -10.03 -19.42
CA SER A 187 14.40 -10.19 -19.01
C SER A 187 14.27 -10.82 -17.64
N SER A 188 13.24 -10.41 -16.91
CA SER A 188 12.83 -10.99 -15.63
C SER A 188 11.77 -12.05 -15.83
N ARG A 189 11.93 -13.20 -15.16
CA ARG A 189 10.96 -14.29 -15.20
C ARG A 189 10.33 -14.49 -13.84
N PHE A 190 8.99 -14.50 -13.79
CA PHE A 190 8.22 -14.95 -12.63
C PHE A 190 8.59 -16.41 -12.31
N ILE A 191 8.94 -16.71 -11.06
CA ILE A 191 9.49 -18.01 -10.68
C ILE A 191 8.57 -18.76 -9.73
N LEU A 192 8.62 -20.10 -9.82
CA LEU A 192 8.09 -20.96 -8.78
C LEU A 192 9.02 -20.92 -7.57
N THR A 193 8.45 -20.68 -6.40
CA THR A 193 9.13 -20.81 -5.12
C THR A 193 8.64 -22.04 -4.38
N GLY A 194 9.22 -22.34 -3.23
CA GLY A 194 8.74 -23.40 -2.36
C GLY A 194 9.37 -23.28 -0.98
N TYR A 195 8.97 -24.17 -0.09
CA TYR A 195 9.54 -24.26 1.25
C TYR A 195 9.50 -25.70 1.75
N ARG A 196 10.32 -26.01 2.75
CA ARG A 196 10.40 -27.33 3.43
C ARG A 196 10.90 -27.16 4.85
N ALA A 197 10.74 -28.17 5.68
CA ALA A 197 11.24 -28.16 7.06
C ALA A 197 12.76 -27.91 7.13
N GLY A 198 13.53 -28.56 6.28
CA GLY A 198 15.00 -28.52 6.33
C GLY A 198 15.59 -29.27 7.51
N ALA A 199 16.92 -29.35 7.56
CA ALA A 199 17.65 -29.92 8.71
C ALA A 199 17.54 -28.96 9.91
N SER A 200 17.47 -29.49 11.11
CA SER A 200 17.58 -28.69 12.35
C SER A 200 19.04 -28.56 12.82
N THR A 201 19.88 -29.51 12.45
CA THR A 201 21.31 -29.56 12.81
C THR A 201 22.14 -29.99 11.61
N VAL A 202 23.38 -29.51 11.57
CA VAL A 202 24.43 -29.92 10.63
C VAL A 202 25.69 -30.20 11.47
N ASP A 203 26.28 -31.36 11.33
CA ASP A 203 27.46 -31.80 12.10
C ASP A 203 27.31 -31.63 13.63
N GLY A 204 26.09 -31.91 14.16
CA GLY A 204 25.79 -31.83 15.58
C GLY A 204 25.57 -30.39 16.13
N ARG A 205 25.69 -29.36 15.32
CA ARG A 205 25.34 -27.95 15.68
C ARG A 205 24.03 -27.51 15.04
N PRO A 206 23.34 -26.50 15.61
CA PRO A 206 22.19 -25.89 14.95
C PRO A 206 22.57 -25.39 13.55
N ILE A 207 21.65 -25.58 12.59
CA ILE A 207 21.86 -25.10 11.23
C ILE A 207 21.97 -23.56 11.19
N ALA A 208 22.95 -23.06 10.45
CA ALA A 208 23.12 -21.61 10.29
C ALA A 208 22.17 -21.03 9.23
N CYS A 209 21.97 -19.72 9.28
CA CYS A 209 21.18 -18.98 8.32
C CYS A 209 21.68 -19.21 6.88
N GLY A 210 20.83 -19.77 6.02
CA GLY A 210 21.10 -19.98 4.60
C GLY A 210 22.11 -21.09 4.27
N GLU A 211 22.46 -21.92 5.22
CA GLU A 211 23.43 -23.03 5.03
C GLU A 211 22.90 -24.07 4.01
N ASP A 212 21.58 -24.29 3.98
CA ASP A 212 20.89 -25.18 3.05
C ASP A 212 20.26 -24.48 1.83
N ALA A 213 20.61 -23.22 1.56
CA ALA A 213 20.02 -22.44 0.48
C ALA A 213 20.30 -23.06 -0.90
N SER A 214 19.23 -23.42 -1.62
CA SER A 214 19.28 -24.13 -2.91
C SER A 214 18.99 -23.27 -4.15
N GLY A 215 18.61 -22.01 -3.94
CA GLY A 215 18.24 -21.09 -5.02
C GLY A 215 16.76 -21.09 -5.39
N PHE A 216 15.92 -21.98 -4.84
CA PHE A 216 14.51 -22.11 -5.21
C PHE A 216 13.55 -22.28 -4.04
N LYS A 217 14.05 -22.60 -2.85
CA LYS A 217 13.23 -22.93 -1.67
C LYS A 217 13.75 -22.26 -0.43
N LEU A 218 12.83 -21.95 0.47
CA LEU A 218 13.12 -21.64 1.86
C LEU A 218 13.09 -22.92 2.68
N TYR A 219 13.91 -22.98 3.75
CA TYR A 219 13.91 -24.08 4.69
C TYR A 219 13.60 -23.54 6.08
N HIS A 220 12.54 -24.04 6.72
CA HIS A 220 11.97 -23.46 7.94
C HIS A 220 13.01 -23.23 9.03
N ASN A 221 13.85 -24.24 9.31
CA ASN A 221 14.80 -24.18 10.41
C ASN A 221 15.90 -23.13 10.18
N SER A 222 16.56 -23.17 9.03
CA SER A 222 17.62 -22.22 8.72
C SER A 222 17.07 -20.81 8.42
N THR A 223 15.86 -20.70 7.84
CA THR A 223 15.17 -19.41 7.65
C THR A 223 14.79 -18.78 9.00
N ARG A 224 14.36 -19.60 9.98
CA ARG A 224 14.13 -19.14 11.35
C ARG A 224 15.41 -18.58 11.97
N GLN A 225 16.55 -19.24 11.77
CA GLN A 225 17.84 -18.74 12.24
C GLN A 225 18.17 -17.38 11.61
N CYS A 226 17.92 -17.18 10.31
CA CYS A 226 18.12 -15.89 9.66
C CYS A 226 17.35 -14.76 10.36
N GLY A 227 16.09 -14.99 10.72
CA GLY A 227 15.30 -13.99 11.44
C GLY A 227 15.78 -13.75 12.86
N GLN A 228 16.32 -14.79 13.53
CA GLN A 228 16.97 -14.65 14.85
C GLN A 228 18.28 -13.86 14.76
N ASP A 229 19.01 -14.00 13.67
CA ASP A 229 20.23 -13.25 13.37
C ASP A 229 19.95 -11.80 12.94
N GLY A 230 18.67 -11.40 12.88
CA GLY A 230 18.25 -10.03 12.57
C GLY A 230 18.16 -9.69 11.08
N LEU A 231 18.20 -10.69 10.19
CA LEU A 231 18.02 -10.45 8.76
C LEU A 231 16.57 -10.03 8.46
N THR A 232 16.41 -9.07 7.57
CA THR A 232 15.11 -8.70 7.00
C THR A 232 14.60 -9.80 6.06
N TRP A 233 13.29 -9.86 5.82
CA TRP A 233 12.69 -10.81 4.90
C TRP A 233 13.25 -10.71 3.47
N ARG A 234 13.62 -9.49 3.04
CA ARG A 234 14.26 -9.26 1.73
C ARG A 234 15.64 -9.89 1.66
N GLU A 235 16.44 -9.77 2.71
CA GLU A 235 17.76 -10.41 2.80
C GLU A 235 17.63 -11.92 2.87
N ILE A 236 16.64 -12.43 3.60
CA ILE A 236 16.31 -13.86 3.66
C ILE A 236 15.98 -14.37 2.26
N LEU A 237 15.04 -13.74 1.54
CA LEU A 237 14.70 -14.16 0.18
C LEU A 237 15.91 -14.12 -0.76
N ARG A 238 16.73 -13.07 -0.71
CA ARG A 238 17.96 -12.96 -1.53
C ARG A 238 18.96 -14.05 -1.20
N ARG A 239 19.06 -14.49 0.04
CA ARG A 239 19.95 -15.56 0.47
C ARG A 239 19.53 -16.93 -0.06
N TYR A 240 18.22 -17.22 -0.03
CA TYR A 240 17.69 -18.52 -0.42
C TYR A 240 17.38 -18.67 -1.90
N LEU A 241 16.94 -17.61 -2.54
CA LEU A 241 16.47 -17.64 -3.93
C LEU A 241 17.52 -17.10 -4.92
N LYS A 242 18.78 -16.97 -4.49
CA LYS A 242 19.92 -16.56 -5.36
C LYS A 242 20.14 -17.56 -6.51
N PRO A 243 20.85 -17.21 -7.60
CA PRO A 243 21.32 -15.87 -7.93
C PRO A 243 20.24 -15.03 -8.64
N ASN A 244 20.54 -13.73 -8.83
CA ASN A 244 19.78 -12.81 -9.65
C ASN A 244 18.30 -12.68 -9.26
N LEU A 245 18.00 -12.76 -7.97
CA LEU A 245 16.65 -12.53 -7.46
C LEU A 245 16.28 -11.05 -7.58
N GLU A 246 15.14 -10.80 -8.15
CA GLU A 246 14.44 -9.52 -8.13
C GLU A 246 13.21 -9.68 -7.23
N ILE A 247 13.07 -8.77 -6.27
CA ILE A 247 11.88 -8.61 -5.45
C ILE A 247 11.08 -7.48 -6.08
N VAL A 248 9.87 -7.79 -6.54
CA VAL A 248 8.99 -6.85 -7.21
C VAL A 248 7.92 -6.42 -6.26
N GLU A 249 7.88 -5.14 -6.01
CA GLU A 249 6.82 -4.46 -5.29
C GLU A 249 6.15 -3.52 -6.31
N PRO A 250 5.01 -3.88 -6.90
CA PRO A 250 4.34 -3.02 -7.87
C PRO A 250 4.05 -1.66 -7.26
N GLY A 251 4.32 -0.60 -8.00
CA GLY A 251 3.85 0.73 -7.64
C GLY A 251 2.32 0.74 -7.62
N ARG A 252 1.73 1.27 -6.57
CA ARG A 252 0.32 1.11 -6.25
C ARG A 252 -0.58 2.15 -6.90
N HIS A 253 -0.30 2.53 -8.15
CA HIS A 253 -1.07 3.56 -8.86
C HIS A 253 -2.12 3.02 -9.82
N ASP A 254 -2.70 1.84 -9.57
CA ASP A 254 -3.84 1.33 -10.33
C ASP A 254 -5.16 1.76 -9.67
N ILE A 255 -5.70 2.89 -10.09
CA ILE A 255 -6.92 3.47 -9.53
C ILE A 255 -8.17 2.76 -10.05
N ILE A 256 -8.16 2.39 -11.32
CA ILE A 256 -9.36 1.86 -11.99
C ILE A 256 -9.28 0.37 -12.31
N GLY A 257 -8.38 -0.38 -11.70
CA GLY A 257 -8.27 -1.83 -11.90
C GLY A 257 -7.91 -2.24 -13.33
N SER A 258 -7.23 -1.34 -14.07
CA SER A 258 -6.87 -1.54 -15.48
C SER A 258 -5.72 -2.51 -15.68
N ARG A 259 -5.03 -2.87 -14.62
CA ARG A 259 -3.77 -3.61 -14.59
C ARG A 259 -2.59 -2.84 -15.22
N HIS A 260 -2.68 -1.53 -15.20
CA HIS A 260 -1.62 -0.59 -15.53
C HIS A 260 -1.70 0.54 -14.52
N GLY A 261 -0.58 1.12 -14.15
CA GLY A 261 -0.58 2.31 -13.32
C GLY A 261 -1.27 3.46 -14.08
N ASP A 262 -2.12 4.17 -13.39
CA ASP A 262 -2.86 5.29 -13.93
C ASP A 262 -2.16 6.60 -13.61
N ALA A 263 -2.14 7.53 -14.56
CA ALA A 263 -1.81 8.91 -14.25
C ALA A 263 -3.07 9.60 -13.71
N SER A 264 -2.97 10.21 -12.56
CA SER A 264 -4.12 10.79 -11.87
C SER A 264 -3.89 12.24 -11.47
N ALA A 265 -4.97 12.97 -11.37
CA ALA A 265 -4.94 14.35 -10.90
C ALA A 265 -6.30 14.79 -10.34
N MET A 266 -6.26 15.73 -9.39
CA MET A 266 -7.46 16.46 -8.96
C MET A 266 -7.67 17.68 -9.84
N LYS A 267 -8.85 17.77 -10.46
CA LYS A 267 -9.33 18.97 -11.13
C LYS A 267 -10.12 19.81 -10.13
N ARG A 268 -9.72 21.06 -9.94
CA ARG A 268 -10.49 22.03 -9.15
C ARG A 268 -11.45 22.79 -10.05
N ASP A 269 -12.73 22.81 -9.69
CA ASP A 269 -13.77 23.53 -10.40
C ASP A 269 -14.87 23.97 -9.43
N GLY A 270 -15.17 25.29 -9.38
CA GLY A 270 -16.26 25.85 -8.60
C GLY A 270 -16.30 25.48 -7.11
N GLY A 271 -15.14 25.33 -6.45
CA GLY A 271 -15.07 24.91 -5.03
C GLY A 271 -15.20 23.39 -4.82
N GLN A 272 -15.15 22.63 -5.91
CA GLN A 272 -15.11 21.18 -5.90
C GLN A 272 -13.77 20.66 -6.45
N LEU A 273 -13.35 19.51 -5.97
CA LEU A 273 -12.22 18.73 -6.48
C LEU A 273 -12.76 17.46 -7.09
N GLU A 274 -12.49 17.23 -8.36
CA GLU A 274 -12.88 16.05 -9.10
C GLU A 274 -11.67 15.19 -9.43
N ALA A 275 -11.71 13.91 -9.11
CA ALA A 275 -10.66 12.97 -9.47
C ALA A 275 -10.73 12.65 -10.97
N ARG A 276 -9.60 12.80 -11.66
CA ARG A 276 -9.42 12.50 -13.09
C ARG A 276 -8.28 11.50 -13.28
N VAL A 277 -8.48 10.54 -14.18
CA VAL A 277 -7.58 9.43 -14.42
C VAL A 277 -7.29 9.27 -15.90
N TRP A 278 -6.02 9.06 -16.26
CA TRP A 278 -5.54 8.76 -17.59
C TRP A 278 -4.87 7.38 -17.59
N THR A 279 -5.49 6.43 -18.27
CA THR A 279 -5.03 5.04 -18.31
C THR A 279 -4.22 4.76 -19.58
N PRO A 280 -3.01 4.18 -19.49
CA PRO A 280 -2.26 3.74 -20.65
C PRO A 280 -3.04 2.76 -21.52
N GLY A 281 -2.93 2.91 -22.86
CA GLY A 281 -3.58 2.02 -23.81
C GLY A 281 -5.10 2.24 -24.02
N ARG A 282 -5.75 3.10 -23.24
CA ARG A 282 -7.10 3.58 -23.54
C ARG A 282 -7.03 4.92 -24.28
N ALA A 283 -7.88 5.09 -25.30
CA ALA A 283 -8.16 6.41 -25.84
C ALA A 283 -8.86 7.20 -24.74
N SER A 284 -8.08 7.85 -23.89
CA SER A 284 -8.64 8.69 -22.82
C SER A 284 -9.25 9.92 -23.45
N PRO A 285 -10.44 10.36 -23.02
CA PRO A 285 -10.95 11.67 -23.38
C PRO A 285 -9.90 12.73 -23.05
N GLN A 286 -9.83 13.81 -23.84
CA GLN A 286 -8.86 14.89 -23.61
C GLN A 286 -8.91 15.46 -22.17
N ALA A 287 -10.06 15.32 -21.50
CA ALA A 287 -10.26 15.75 -20.13
C ALA A 287 -9.87 14.71 -19.05
N GLY A 288 -9.41 13.52 -19.44
CA GLY A 288 -9.30 12.37 -18.53
C GLY A 288 -10.68 11.77 -18.20
N SER A 289 -10.71 10.54 -17.75
CA SER A 289 -11.94 9.90 -17.26
C SER A 289 -12.23 10.39 -15.84
N SER A 290 -13.51 10.66 -15.51
CA SER A 290 -13.91 10.85 -14.11
C SER A 290 -13.76 9.53 -13.36
N ALA A 291 -13.20 9.60 -12.17
CA ALA A 291 -13.11 8.46 -11.26
C ALA A 291 -14.28 8.43 -10.24
N GLY A 292 -15.40 9.06 -10.59
CA GLY A 292 -16.64 9.00 -9.80
C GLY A 292 -16.64 9.83 -8.50
N LEU A 293 -15.55 10.52 -8.18
CA LEU A 293 -15.43 11.28 -6.93
C LEU A 293 -15.37 12.77 -7.19
N SER A 294 -16.26 13.52 -6.52
CA SER A 294 -16.20 14.96 -6.38
C SER A 294 -16.35 15.34 -4.91
N VAL A 295 -15.41 16.12 -4.39
CA VAL A 295 -15.38 16.54 -2.98
C VAL A 295 -15.25 18.05 -2.86
N SER A 296 -15.93 18.65 -1.86
CA SER A 296 -15.78 20.07 -1.56
C SER A 296 -14.35 20.38 -1.13
N ASP A 297 -13.79 21.47 -1.62
CA ASP A 297 -12.48 21.98 -1.21
C ASP A 297 -12.54 22.84 0.06
N ASP A 298 -13.74 23.05 0.65
CA ASP A 298 -13.91 23.75 1.91
C ASP A 298 -13.20 23.03 3.06
N GLY A 299 -12.33 23.78 3.75
CA GLY A 299 -11.51 23.22 4.83
C GLY A 299 -10.47 22.17 4.41
N LEU A 300 -10.25 21.95 3.10
CA LEU A 300 -9.23 21.04 2.61
C LEU A 300 -7.84 21.56 2.95
N VAL A 301 -7.05 20.73 3.66
CA VAL A 301 -5.65 21.00 3.99
C VAL A 301 -4.74 20.44 2.90
N ASP A 302 -4.84 19.14 2.65
CA ASP A 302 -4.01 18.41 1.69
C ASP A 302 -4.66 17.07 1.33
N TYR A 303 -4.24 16.44 0.24
CA TYR A 303 -4.72 15.12 -0.19
C TYR A 303 -3.58 14.27 -0.76
N ARG A 304 -3.75 12.95 -0.70
CA ARG A 304 -2.82 11.94 -1.22
C ARG A 304 -3.58 10.77 -1.79
N SER A 305 -2.88 9.95 -2.58
CA SER A 305 -3.32 8.59 -2.88
C SER A 305 -2.43 7.56 -2.21
N ALA A 306 -3.01 6.45 -1.84
CA ALA A 306 -2.34 5.28 -1.32
C ALA A 306 -3.32 4.10 -1.26
N ASP A 307 -2.82 2.88 -1.31
CA ASP A 307 -3.60 1.69 -1.01
C ASP A 307 -3.93 1.64 0.49
N MET A 308 -5.11 2.12 0.84
CA MET A 308 -5.52 2.28 2.24
C MET A 308 -6.14 1.00 2.81
N ASP A 309 -6.71 0.12 2.03
CA ASP A 309 -7.33 -1.13 2.50
C ASP A 309 -6.52 -2.39 2.21
N GLY A 310 -5.45 -2.30 1.41
CA GLY A 310 -4.55 -3.39 1.12
C GLY A 310 -4.99 -4.25 -0.06
N ASP A 311 -5.88 -3.74 -0.91
CA ASP A 311 -6.41 -4.46 -2.06
C ASP A 311 -5.58 -4.28 -3.36
N GLY A 312 -4.50 -3.51 -3.28
CA GLY A 312 -3.59 -3.25 -4.40
C GLY A 312 -4.03 -2.12 -5.33
N ARG A 313 -5.11 -1.39 -5.00
CA ARG A 313 -5.55 -0.20 -5.72
C ARG A 313 -5.27 1.05 -4.90
N GLU A 314 -4.99 2.14 -5.60
CA GLU A 314 -4.84 3.43 -4.96
C GLU A 314 -6.19 4.02 -4.57
N ASP A 315 -6.33 4.29 -3.29
CA ASP A 315 -7.45 5.02 -2.71
C ASP A 315 -7.11 6.50 -2.62
N LEU A 316 -8.12 7.33 -2.54
CA LEU A 316 -7.93 8.76 -2.30
C LEU A 316 -8.20 9.10 -0.84
N LEU A 317 -7.26 9.78 -0.22
CA LEU A 317 -7.42 10.28 1.13
C LEU A 317 -7.12 11.78 1.21
N TRP A 318 -7.80 12.47 2.12
CA TRP A 318 -7.55 13.88 2.37
C TRP A 318 -7.76 14.29 3.81
N LEU A 319 -7.02 15.30 4.21
CA LEU A 319 -7.14 15.93 5.51
C LEU A 319 -8.01 17.18 5.38
N ARG A 320 -9.08 17.23 6.15
CA ARG A 320 -9.99 18.37 6.25
C ARG A 320 -9.85 19.03 7.62
N GLN A 321 -9.69 20.34 7.62
CA GLN A 321 -9.68 21.13 8.85
C GLN A 321 -11.11 21.33 9.36
N THR A 322 -11.34 21.08 10.65
CA THR A 322 -12.60 21.33 11.35
C THR A 322 -12.46 22.36 12.46
N GLY A 323 -11.22 22.66 12.85
CA GLY A 323 -10.82 23.69 13.81
C GLY A 323 -9.33 23.97 13.72
N PRO A 324 -8.77 24.90 14.49
CA PRO A 324 -7.34 25.27 14.40
C PRO A 324 -6.38 24.09 14.54
N ARG A 325 -6.73 23.11 15.38
CA ARG A 325 -6.00 21.88 15.65
C ARG A 325 -6.86 20.65 15.54
N SER A 326 -8.06 20.77 14.98
CA SER A 326 -8.98 19.67 14.78
C SER A 326 -9.15 19.40 13.30
N GLY A 327 -9.18 18.12 12.93
CA GLY A 327 -9.32 17.72 11.55
C GLY A 327 -9.94 16.34 11.39
N ARG A 328 -10.28 16.04 10.16
CA ARG A 328 -10.78 14.73 9.71
C ARG A 328 -9.90 14.17 8.62
N VAL A 329 -9.56 12.90 8.74
CA VAL A 329 -9.01 12.14 7.63
C VAL A 329 -10.15 11.38 6.98
N LYS A 330 -10.43 11.74 5.73
CA LYS A 330 -11.44 11.08 4.90
C LYS A 330 -10.75 10.18 3.88
N VAL A 331 -11.37 9.05 3.58
CA VAL A 331 -10.89 8.10 2.58
C VAL A 331 -12.04 7.72 1.66
N ALA A 332 -11.76 7.68 0.37
CA ALA A 332 -12.62 7.10 -0.65
C ALA A 332 -11.89 5.93 -1.28
N LEU A 333 -12.39 4.73 -1.03
CA LEU A 333 -11.80 3.49 -1.54
C LEU A 333 -12.11 3.33 -3.03
N SER A 334 -11.14 2.80 -3.77
CA SER A 334 -11.32 2.44 -5.17
C SER A 334 -11.95 1.05 -5.32
N ASP A 335 -13.01 0.93 -6.10
CA ASP A 335 -13.59 -0.36 -6.47
C ASP A 335 -12.99 -0.96 -7.75
N GLY A 336 -11.95 -0.33 -8.30
CA GLY A 336 -11.31 -0.70 -9.56
C GLY A 336 -11.98 -0.11 -10.80
N VAL A 337 -12.98 0.74 -10.65
CA VAL A 337 -13.65 1.50 -11.71
C VAL A 337 -13.78 2.97 -11.31
N ASN A 338 -14.21 3.21 -10.07
CA ASN A 338 -14.44 4.52 -9.49
C ASN A 338 -14.00 4.55 -8.03
N TYR A 339 -13.93 5.74 -7.46
CA TYR A 339 -13.88 5.89 -6.02
C TYR A 339 -15.28 5.76 -5.42
N GLY A 340 -15.39 4.99 -4.37
CA GLY A 340 -16.60 4.87 -3.56
C GLY A 340 -16.90 6.13 -2.73
N PRO A 341 -17.99 6.11 -1.93
CA PRO A 341 -18.34 7.22 -1.07
C PRO A 341 -17.27 7.47 -0.01
N ALA A 342 -16.96 8.75 0.21
CA ALA A 342 -15.98 9.18 1.21
C ALA A 342 -16.43 8.82 2.63
N GLN A 343 -15.55 8.21 3.39
CA GLN A 343 -15.77 7.81 4.79
C GLN A 343 -14.83 8.58 5.72
N ASP A 344 -15.30 8.89 6.93
CA ASP A 344 -14.46 9.46 7.97
C ASP A 344 -13.71 8.32 8.68
N TRP A 345 -12.38 8.25 8.43
CA TRP A 345 -11.53 7.24 9.05
C TRP A 345 -10.92 7.72 10.37
N TRP A 346 -10.87 9.02 10.55
CA TRP A 346 -10.44 9.64 11.80
C TRP A 346 -11.01 11.06 11.92
N ASP A 347 -11.34 11.46 13.15
CA ASP A 347 -11.79 12.82 13.52
C ASP A 347 -11.26 13.12 14.93
N GLY A 348 -10.52 14.21 15.09
CA GLY A 348 -9.95 14.54 16.39
C GLY A 348 -8.96 15.71 16.41
N ASP A 349 -8.23 15.83 17.52
CA ASP A 349 -7.15 16.81 17.70
C ASP A 349 -5.87 16.32 16.99
N THR A 350 -5.36 17.11 16.09
CA THR A 350 -4.16 16.80 15.28
C THR A 350 -2.84 17.07 15.99
N ILE A 351 -2.87 17.55 17.23
CA ILE A 351 -1.68 17.98 18.00
C ILE A 351 -0.97 19.19 17.37
N VAL A 352 -0.96 19.31 16.06
CA VAL A 352 -0.35 20.39 15.29
C VAL A 352 -1.41 21.28 14.65
N PRO A 353 -1.15 22.61 14.50
CA PRO A 353 -2.04 23.48 13.73
C PRO A 353 -2.11 23.05 12.26
N LEU A 354 -3.31 23.11 11.66
CA LEU A 354 -3.54 22.65 10.30
C LEU A 354 -3.35 23.70 9.21
N ALA A 355 -3.28 24.96 9.54
CA ALA A 355 -3.25 26.08 8.57
C ALA A 355 -2.11 26.00 7.52
N SER A 356 -1.00 25.32 7.84
CA SER A 356 0.12 25.10 6.93
C SER A 356 0.62 23.66 7.00
N ALA A 357 -0.23 22.74 7.46
CA ALA A 357 0.14 21.33 7.60
C ALA A 357 0.21 20.64 6.24
N ARG A 358 0.97 19.56 6.18
CA ARG A 358 1.10 18.66 5.03
C ARG A 358 0.70 17.26 5.44
N LEU A 359 -0.07 16.62 4.58
CA LEU A 359 -0.44 15.23 4.70
C LEU A 359 0.66 14.37 4.08
N LEU A 360 1.14 13.38 4.80
CA LEU A 360 2.09 12.38 4.31
C LEU A 360 1.48 11.00 4.53
N VAL A 361 1.84 10.06 3.67
CA VAL A 361 1.38 8.68 3.75
C VAL A 361 2.56 7.75 3.58
N GLY A 362 2.63 6.71 4.39
CA GLY A 362 3.68 5.69 4.33
C GLY A 362 3.49 4.65 5.41
N ASP A 363 4.17 3.53 5.30
CA ASP A 363 4.16 2.49 6.32
C ASP A 363 5.18 2.81 7.42
N PHE A 364 4.78 3.63 8.40
CA PHE A 364 5.66 4.03 9.49
C PHE A 364 5.94 2.91 10.51
N TYR A 365 5.09 1.90 10.55
CA TYR A 365 5.20 0.78 11.50
C TYR A 365 5.75 -0.50 10.88
N ALA A 366 6.08 -0.51 9.59
CA ALA A 366 6.51 -1.70 8.83
C ALA A 366 5.52 -2.87 8.96
N ASN A 367 4.24 -2.57 8.87
CA ASN A 367 3.17 -3.56 9.00
C ASN A 367 2.44 -3.82 7.67
N GLY A 368 2.95 -3.26 6.56
CA GLY A 368 2.43 -3.40 5.21
C GLY A 368 1.19 -2.55 4.92
N ARG A 369 0.81 -1.66 5.83
CA ARG A 369 -0.33 -0.77 5.68
C ARG A 369 0.10 0.67 5.68
N ALA A 370 -0.55 1.46 4.86
CA ALA A 370 -0.32 2.89 4.84
C ALA A 370 -0.86 3.54 6.12
N ASP A 371 0.02 4.19 6.86
CA ASP A 371 -0.32 5.10 7.96
C ASP A 371 -0.41 6.52 7.44
N VAL A 372 -1.04 7.40 8.21
CA VAL A 372 -1.14 8.83 7.91
C VAL A 372 -0.23 9.62 8.83
N ALA A 373 0.55 10.54 8.26
CA ALA A 373 1.32 11.47 9.05
C ALA A 373 0.96 12.92 8.69
N ILE A 374 0.99 13.80 9.69
CA ILE A 374 0.73 15.23 9.56
C ILE A 374 1.98 15.97 9.98
N LEU A 375 2.60 16.67 9.04
CA LEU A 375 3.74 17.56 9.30
C LEU A 375 3.23 18.99 9.43
N GLY A 376 3.34 19.57 10.62
CA GLY A 376 2.85 20.89 10.91
C GLY A 376 3.80 21.69 11.79
N ARG A 377 3.35 22.87 12.26
CA ARG A 377 4.11 23.69 13.21
C ARG A 377 4.28 22.98 14.54
N GLY A 378 5.49 23.03 15.08
CA GLY A 378 5.78 22.61 16.45
C GLY A 378 5.32 23.66 17.48
N GLU A 379 5.52 23.35 18.76
CA GLU A 379 5.15 24.26 19.85
C GLU A 379 6.05 25.48 19.93
N ALA A 380 7.35 25.29 19.70
CA ALA A 380 8.29 26.40 19.68
C ALA A 380 8.29 27.10 18.32
N ALA A 381 8.46 28.42 18.31
CA ALA A 381 8.58 29.19 17.08
C ALA A 381 9.74 28.67 16.21
N GLY A 382 9.53 28.60 14.88
CA GLY A 382 10.54 28.09 13.95
C GLY A 382 10.79 26.58 14.04
N THR A 383 9.90 25.80 14.69
CA THR A 383 9.99 24.35 14.75
C THR A 383 8.85 23.69 13.97
N ALA A 384 9.14 22.51 13.40
CA ALA A 384 8.14 21.64 12.83
C ALA A 384 7.98 20.37 13.68
N ARG A 385 6.80 19.77 13.62
CA ARG A 385 6.46 18.50 14.28
C ARG A 385 5.79 17.57 13.28
N LEU A 386 6.21 16.31 13.29
CA LEU A 386 5.53 15.22 12.62
C LEU A 386 4.73 14.41 13.65
N VAL A 387 3.46 14.23 13.37
CA VAL A 387 2.59 13.32 14.13
C VAL A 387 2.12 12.22 13.21
N VAL A 388 2.01 11.00 13.71
CA VAL A 388 1.59 9.82 12.97
C VAL A 388 0.32 9.26 13.58
N LEU A 389 -0.66 9.03 12.73
CA LEU A 389 -1.89 8.30 13.00
C LEU A 389 -1.68 6.87 12.50
N LYS A 390 -1.51 5.94 13.43
CA LYS A 390 -1.33 4.53 13.09
C LYS A 390 -2.66 3.94 12.62
N ARG A 391 -2.64 3.20 11.51
CA ARG A 391 -3.79 2.42 11.10
C ARG A 391 -4.04 1.27 12.08
N LYS A 392 -5.29 1.13 12.55
CA LYS A 392 -5.70 0.02 13.42
C LYS A 392 -5.67 -1.29 12.66
N GLN A 393 -5.20 -2.34 13.33
CA GLN A 393 -5.31 -3.71 12.85
C GLN A 393 -6.68 -4.28 13.23
N TYR A 394 -7.27 -5.13 12.41
CA TYR A 394 -8.42 -6.00 12.74
C TYR A 394 -9.81 -5.35 12.91
N GLU A 395 -10.02 -4.10 12.63
CA GLU A 395 -11.38 -3.56 12.57
C GLU A 395 -11.90 -3.59 11.11
N GLN A 396 -13.13 -4.09 10.89
CA GLN A 396 -13.80 -4.07 9.58
C GLN A 396 -14.02 -2.65 9.03
N ALA A 397 -14.07 -1.64 9.90
CA ALA A 397 -14.02 -0.24 9.51
C ALA A 397 -12.60 0.26 9.73
N ALA A 398 -11.86 0.51 8.67
CA ALA A 398 -10.54 1.11 8.75
C ALA A 398 -10.61 2.41 9.54
N LYS A 399 -9.87 2.48 10.63
CA LYS A 399 -9.78 3.65 11.49
C LYS A 399 -8.32 3.83 11.89
N PHE A 400 -7.97 5.04 12.22
CA PHE A 400 -6.66 5.36 12.76
C PHE A 400 -6.71 5.47 14.29
N ASP A 401 -5.57 5.23 14.92
CA ASP A 401 -5.33 5.59 16.32
C ASP A 401 -5.18 7.11 16.44
N ASP A 402 -5.27 7.63 17.65
CA ASP A 402 -4.97 9.03 17.94
C ASP A 402 -3.53 9.37 17.55
N PRO A 403 -3.29 10.60 17.07
CA PRO A 403 -1.99 11.01 16.59
C PRO A 403 -0.93 10.96 17.69
N ARG A 404 0.25 10.47 17.33
CA ARG A 404 1.42 10.45 18.22
C ARG A 404 2.55 11.28 17.62
N SER A 405 3.23 12.05 18.47
CA SER A 405 4.40 12.80 18.03
C SER A 405 5.57 11.84 17.77
N TRP A 406 6.07 11.84 16.54
CA TRP A 406 7.20 11.00 16.11
C TRP A 406 8.49 11.76 15.97
N TRP A 407 8.38 13.03 15.62
CA TRP A 407 9.52 13.89 15.44
C TRP A 407 9.17 15.35 15.75
N SER A 408 10.14 16.09 16.29
CA SER A 408 10.10 17.53 16.45
C SER A 408 11.50 18.07 16.23
N GLY A 409 11.64 19.14 15.46
CA GLY A 409 12.95 19.69 15.15
C GLY A 409 12.90 21.17 14.75
N GLY A 410 14.07 21.82 14.83
CA GLY A 410 14.26 23.24 14.49
C GLY A 410 14.17 23.53 12.98
N GLN A 411 13.16 22.98 12.31
CA GLN A 411 12.86 23.25 10.91
C GLN A 411 11.68 24.20 10.84
N ASP A 412 11.91 25.41 10.37
CA ASP A 412 10.83 26.37 10.16
C ASP A 412 9.84 25.80 9.13
N PRO A 413 8.58 25.51 9.50
CA PRO A 413 7.60 24.94 8.59
C PRO A 413 7.31 25.82 7.38
N ASP A 414 7.47 27.14 7.49
CA ASP A 414 7.27 28.07 6.37
C ASP A 414 8.40 27.98 5.33
N LYS A 415 9.56 27.47 5.71
CA LYS A 415 10.69 27.19 4.80
C LYS A 415 10.64 25.78 4.20
N ILE A 416 9.66 24.95 4.56
CA ILE A 416 9.46 23.62 3.98
C ILE A 416 8.74 23.77 2.65
N ALA A 417 9.44 23.63 1.54
CA ALA A 417 8.86 23.72 0.20
C ALA A 417 8.06 22.46 -0.18
N ALA A 418 8.53 21.28 0.24
CA ALA A 418 7.84 20.00 0.07
C ALA A 418 8.28 18.99 1.14
N ALA A 419 7.47 17.95 1.36
CA ALA A 419 7.82 16.83 2.21
C ALA A 419 7.20 15.54 1.68
N TRP A 420 7.88 14.42 1.92
CA TRP A 420 7.48 13.07 1.54
C TRP A 420 7.78 12.09 2.67
N ALA A 421 7.10 10.97 2.64
CA ALA A 421 7.40 9.81 3.47
C ALA A 421 7.71 8.62 2.55
N GLY A 422 8.80 7.92 2.81
CA GLY A 422 9.22 6.74 2.05
C GLY A 422 10.40 6.06 2.71
N ASP A 423 10.63 4.79 2.43
CA ASP A 423 11.67 3.99 3.06
C ASP A 423 13.05 4.27 2.46
N LEU A 424 13.76 5.27 2.99
CA LEU A 424 15.13 5.59 2.59
C LEU A 424 16.15 4.56 3.04
N SER A 425 15.90 3.92 4.17
CA SER A 425 16.84 3.00 4.82
C SER A 425 16.77 1.58 4.26
N GLY A 426 15.64 1.19 3.65
CA GLY A 426 15.36 -0.15 3.18
C GLY A 426 14.96 -1.10 4.31
N ASP A 427 14.48 -0.56 5.44
CA ASP A 427 14.06 -1.37 6.60
C ASP A 427 12.55 -1.64 6.63
N GLY A 428 11.82 -1.17 5.62
CA GLY A 428 10.38 -1.32 5.47
C GLY A 428 9.56 -0.25 6.19
N ARG A 429 10.20 0.75 6.83
CA ARG A 429 9.52 1.87 7.49
C ARG A 429 9.65 3.14 6.70
N ALA A 430 8.56 3.91 6.70
CA ALA A 430 8.61 5.23 6.10
C ALA A 430 9.50 6.17 6.92
N ASP A 431 10.42 6.82 6.23
CA ASP A 431 11.30 7.87 6.69
C ASP A 431 10.77 9.23 6.25
N LEU A 432 11.26 10.31 6.81
CA LEU A 432 10.87 11.67 6.46
C LEU A 432 11.90 12.32 5.53
N ILE A 433 11.42 12.85 4.41
CA ILE A 433 12.19 13.66 3.47
C ILE A 433 11.59 15.06 3.44
N ILE A 434 12.39 16.08 3.68
CA ILE A 434 11.98 17.49 3.64
C ILE A 434 12.83 18.25 2.63
N ARG A 435 12.16 18.91 1.69
CA ARG A 435 12.78 19.90 0.81
C ARG A 435 12.69 21.28 1.45
N GLN A 436 13.82 21.97 1.52
CA GLN A 436 13.93 23.39 1.84
C GLN A 436 14.59 24.13 0.69
N ASP A 437 14.06 25.28 0.37
CA ASP A 437 14.74 26.22 -0.50
C ASP A 437 15.71 27.02 0.37
N VAL A 438 16.98 27.09 -0.02
CA VAL A 438 18.00 27.84 0.72
C VAL A 438 17.99 29.30 0.27
N ASP A 439 18.38 30.18 1.17
CA ASP A 439 18.66 31.58 0.84
C ASP A 439 19.65 31.62 -0.34
N GLU A 440 19.50 32.55 -1.27
CA GLU A 440 20.22 32.61 -2.54
C GLU A 440 19.73 31.64 -3.65
N GLY A 441 18.62 30.94 -3.43
CA GLY A 441 17.90 30.17 -4.45
C GLY A 441 18.33 28.72 -4.64
N GLY A 442 19.12 28.18 -3.76
CA GLY A 442 19.53 26.77 -3.76
C GLY A 442 18.46 25.80 -3.26
N VAL A 443 18.76 24.51 -3.33
CA VAL A 443 17.90 23.41 -2.89
C VAL A 443 18.61 22.57 -1.84
N LYS A 444 17.92 22.25 -0.75
CA LYS A 444 18.40 21.37 0.31
C LYS A 444 17.38 20.32 0.65
N LEU A 445 17.81 19.06 0.71
CA LEU A 445 17.03 17.96 1.25
C LEU A 445 17.54 17.59 2.64
N ARG A 446 16.60 17.47 3.54
CA ARG A 446 16.84 16.96 4.89
C ARG A 446 16.07 15.67 5.07
N THR A 447 16.67 14.75 5.80
CA THR A 447 16.12 13.42 6.04
C THR A 447 16.14 13.08 7.51
N ALA A 448 15.11 12.37 7.98
CA ALA A 448 15.10 11.75 9.29
C ALA A 448 14.68 10.30 9.13
N VAL A 449 15.58 9.38 9.46
CA VAL A 449 15.36 7.94 9.32
C VAL A 449 14.62 7.43 10.55
N THR A 450 13.59 6.62 10.32
CA THR A 450 12.85 5.93 11.38
C THR A 450 13.75 4.86 12.01
N THR A 451 13.88 4.89 13.32
CA THR A 451 14.67 3.90 14.04
C THR A 451 13.76 2.82 14.63
N SER A 452 14.18 1.57 14.49
CA SER A 452 13.53 0.47 15.20
C SER A 452 13.78 0.62 16.70
N PRO A 453 12.74 0.70 17.52
CA PRO A 453 12.91 0.79 18.95
C PRO A 453 13.35 -0.55 19.53
N LEU A 454 13.89 -0.52 20.75
CA LEU A 454 14.03 -1.72 21.57
C LEU A 454 12.67 -2.42 21.70
N PRO A 455 12.63 -3.78 21.86
CA PRO A 455 11.38 -4.50 22.04
C PRO A 455 10.48 -3.85 23.09
N GLY A 456 9.21 -3.60 22.72
CA GLY A 456 8.23 -2.94 23.61
C GLY A 456 8.20 -1.41 23.59
N THR A 457 9.02 -0.75 22.77
CA THR A 457 8.96 0.70 22.57
C THR A 457 8.38 1.06 21.19
N PHE A 458 7.89 2.30 21.03
CA PHE A 458 7.34 2.74 19.74
C PHE A 458 8.46 3.21 18.80
N PRO A 459 8.33 2.98 17.47
CA PRO A 459 9.23 3.57 16.49
C PRO A 459 9.25 5.10 16.62
N ARG A 460 10.39 5.70 16.40
CA ARG A 460 10.57 7.16 16.37
C ARG A 460 11.52 7.54 15.26
N MET A 461 11.37 8.74 14.75
CA MET A 461 12.35 9.27 13.82
C MET A 461 13.60 9.73 14.56
N GLY A 462 14.74 9.43 13.97
CA GLY A 462 16.04 9.90 14.40
C GLY A 462 16.22 11.40 14.14
N PRO A 463 17.40 11.93 14.47
CA PRO A 463 17.73 13.35 14.23
C PRO A 463 17.74 13.63 12.73
N ILE A 464 17.23 14.82 12.37
CA ILE A 464 17.24 15.26 10.98
C ILE A 464 18.67 15.59 10.52
N LYS A 465 19.03 15.08 9.34
CA LYS A 465 20.33 15.28 8.70
C LYS A 465 20.17 15.99 7.35
N THR A 466 21.25 16.57 6.84
CA THR A 466 21.30 17.01 5.45
C THR A 466 21.62 15.82 4.58
N GLY A 467 20.66 15.37 3.77
CA GLY A 467 20.85 14.28 2.81
C GLY A 467 21.45 14.75 1.48
N TYR A 468 21.08 15.97 1.05
CA TYR A 468 21.59 16.58 -0.19
C TYR A 468 21.52 18.10 -0.08
N GLU A 469 22.49 18.81 -0.68
CA GLU A 469 22.47 20.26 -0.82
C GLU A 469 23.09 20.68 -2.13
N SER A 470 22.48 21.64 -2.82
CA SER A 470 23.02 22.26 -4.01
C SER A 470 22.65 23.74 -4.08
N ARG A 471 23.66 24.59 -4.09
CA ARG A 471 23.50 26.03 -4.28
C ARG A 471 23.44 26.42 -5.77
N SER A 472 23.90 25.54 -6.66
CA SER A 472 23.90 25.78 -8.11
C SER A 472 22.58 25.47 -8.79
N LEU A 473 21.61 24.84 -8.10
CA LEU A 473 20.28 24.55 -8.60
C LEU A 473 19.32 25.66 -8.16
N GLU A 474 18.82 26.45 -9.11
CA GLU A 474 17.80 27.45 -8.81
C GLU A 474 16.49 26.76 -8.37
N SER A 475 16.08 26.96 -7.12
CA SER A 475 14.90 26.30 -6.52
C SER A 475 13.62 26.47 -7.35
N ALA A 476 13.43 27.63 -7.97
CA ALA A 476 12.29 27.93 -8.87
C ALA A 476 12.28 27.10 -10.16
N LYS A 477 13.42 26.55 -10.57
CA LYS A 477 13.59 25.70 -11.77
C LYS A 477 13.72 24.21 -11.41
N VAL A 478 13.45 23.82 -10.17
CA VAL A 478 13.52 22.42 -9.72
C VAL A 478 12.18 21.97 -9.18
N LYS A 479 11.67 20.88 -9.70
CA LYS A 479 10.53 20.14 -9.15
C LYS A 479 11.01 18.79 -8.67
N MET A 480 10.41 18.28 -7.59
CA MET A 480 10.82 17.02 -6.98
C MET A 480 9.62 16.18 -6.60
N VAL A 481 9.80 14.88 -6.68
CA VAL A 481 8.90 13.84 -6.18
C VAL A 481 9.75 12.71 -5.61
N SER A 482 9.16 11.82 -4.83
CA SER A 482 9.86 10.66 -4.28
C SER A 482 9.27 9.36 -4.80
N GLY A 483 10.07 8.30 -4.81
CA GLY A 483 9.70 6.95 -5.20
C GLY A 483 10.92 6.10 -5.50
N ASP A 484 10.82 4.77 -5.37
CA ASP A 484 11.91 3.84 -5.70
C ASP A 484 12.07 3.71 -7.23
N ALA A 485 12.85 4.59 -7.82
CA ALA A 485 13.04 4.65 -9.26
C ALA A 485 14.04 3.62 -9.81
N ASN A 486 14.92 3.08 -8.97
CA ASN A 486 15.91 2.08 -9.38
C ASN A 486 15.57 0.66 -8.92
N ARG A 487 14.51 0.51 -8.13
CA ARG A 487 14.02 -0.75 -7.62
C ARG A 487 15.03 -1.46 -6.71
N ASP A 488 15.73 -0.68 -5.88
CA ASP A 488 16.62 -1.23 -4.86
C ASP A 488 15.95 -1.40 -3.49
N GLY A 489 14.65 -1.11 -3.40
CA GLY A 489 13.83 -1.18 -2.18
C GLY A 489 14.02 0.02 -1.28
N ARG A 490 14.56 1.12 -1.80
CA ARG A 490 14.71 2.39 -1.07
C ARG A 490 14.08 3.53 -1.82
N GLU A 491 13.57 4.47 -1.06
CA GLU A 491 13.02 5.70 -1.62
C GLU A 491 14.13 6.56 -2.23
N ASP A 492 13.95 6.94 -3.48
CA ASP A 492 14.75 7.92 -4.19
C ASP A 492 14.02 9.27 -4.23
N VAL A 493 14.74 10.34 -4.58
CA VAL A 493 14.11 11.62 -4.96
C VAL A 493 14.42 11.91 -6.42
N ILE A 494 13.37 12.09 -7.21
CA ILE A 494 13.46 12.39 -8.63
C ILE A 494 13.34 13.90 -8.83
N MET A 495 14.31 14.51 -9.49
CA MET A 495 14.38 15.95 -9.73
C MET A 495 14.19 16.26 -11.20
N LEU A 496 13.16 16.99 -11.57
CA LEU A 496 13.06 17.67 -12.85
C LEU A 496 13.70 19.05 -12.75
N ILE A 497 14.71 19.30 -13.54
CA ILE A 497 15.56 20.50 -13.49
C ILE A 497 15.46 21.26 -14.79
N GLY A 498 15.07 22.53 -14.71
CA GLY A 498 15.08 23.46 -15.84
C GLY A 498 16.46 24.04 -16.09
N GLY A 499 16.93 23.99 -17.33
CA GLY A 499 18.19 24.59 -17.78
C GLY A 499 18.00 25.59 -18.92
N SER A 500 19.08 26.23 -19.36
CA SER A 500 19.11 27.23 -20.45
C SER A 500 18.87 26.65 -21.85
N GLY A 501 18.29 25.48 -21.98
CA GLY A 501 17.99 24.87 -23.27
C GLY A 501 17.24 23.56 -23.22
N ARG A 502 17.36 22.83 -22.13
CA ARG A 502 16.69 21.54 -21.95
C ARG A 502 16.36 21.30 -20.48
N ALA A 503 15.17 20.79 -20.23
CA ALA A 503 14.89 20.16 -18.95
C ALA A 503 15.63 18.81 -18.86
N ARG A 504 16.05 18.43 -17.67
CA ARG A 504 16.63 17.12 -17.39
C ARG A 504 16.02 16.54 -16.13
N VAL A 505 16.09 15.22 -16.01
CA VAL A 505 15.72 14.49 -14.80
C VAL A 505 16.97 13.86 -14.21
N ASP A 506 17.23 14.18 -12.96
CA ASP A 506 18.26 13.54 -12.16
C ASP A 506 17.59 12.76 -11.02
N ARG A 507 18.07 11.56 -10.74
CA ARG A 507 17.70 10.77 -9.55
C ARG A 507 18.69 11.07 -8.44
N LEU A 508 18.19 11.35 -7.28
CA LEU A 508 18.94 11.32 -6.03
C LEU A 508 18.70 9.96 -5.40
N GLN A 509 19.61 9.04 -5.61
CA GLN A 509 19.51 7.67 -5.10
C GLN A 509 19.66 7.66 -3.58
N GLY A 510 18.69 7.06 -2.89
CA GLY A 510 18.69 6.92 -1.45
C GLY A 510 19.81 6.01 -0.94
N ALA A 511 20.32 6.32 0.25
CA ALA A 511 21.36 5.56 0.93
C ALA A 511 20.99 5.29 2.39
N LEU A 512 21.47 4.18 2.93
CA LEU A 512 21.18 3.63 4.27
C LEU A 512 21.14 4.63 5.44
N LEU A 513 21.87 5.72 5.37
CA LEU A 513 21.94 6.72 6.44
C LEU A 513 21.19 8.01 6.10
N GLY A 514 20.30 7.97 5.10
CA GLY A 514 19.51 9.13 4.70
C GLY A 514 20.28 10.15 3.83
N GLY A 515 21.42 9.76 3.24
CA GLY A 515 22.12 10.53 2.22
C GLY A 515 21.62 10.25 0.82
N PHE A 516 22.08 11.04 -0.17
CA PHE A 516 21.71 10.84 -1.55
C PHE A 516 22.92 10.92 -2.50
N LYS A 517 22.94 10.04 -3.50
CA LYS A 517 23.85 10.10 -4.64
C LYS A 517 23.10 10.58 -5.87
N ARG A 518 23.56 11.65 -6.51
CA ARG A 518 22.93 12.21 -7.70
C ARG A 518 23.35 11.46 -8.95
N VAL A 519 22.38 11.05 -9.77
CA VAL A 519 22.56 10.33 -11.04
C VAL A 519 21.68 10.98 -12.11
N PRO A 520 22.21 11.51 -13.21
CA PRO A 520 21.41 11.97 -14.35
C PRO A 520 20.78 10.76 -15.05
N ILE A 521 19.47 10.80 -15.30
CA ILE A 521 18.75 9.67 -15.90
C ILE A 521 17.97 10.02 -17.18
N TRP A 522 17.75 11.30 -17.47
CA TRP A 522 17.07 11.72 -18.69
C TRP A 522 17.29 13.19 -19.04
N SER A 523 17.13 13.53 -20.32
CA SER A 523 17.11 14.91 -20.81
C SER A 523 16.06 15.08 -21.90
N ALA A 524 15.27 16.13 -21.82
CA ALA A 524 14.24 16.44 -22.80
C ALA A 524 14.82 16.65 -24.20
N PRO A 525 14.14 16.20 -25.26
CA PRO A 525 14.50 16.54 -26.64
C PRO A 525 14.46 18.07 -26.85
N LYS A 526 15.35 18.59 -27.69
CA LYS A 526 15.33 20.02 -28.05
C LYS A 526 14.04 20.42 -28.76
N SER A 527 13.46 19.50 -29.52
CA SER A 527 12.20 19.66 -30.25
C SER A 527 10.96 19.75 -29.37
N ASP A 528 11.07 19.30 -28.12
CA ASP A 528 9.93 19.23 -27.19
C ASP A 528 10.33 19.67 -25.77
N PRO A 529 10.56 20.97 -25.57
CA PRO A 529 11.01 21.51 -24.28
C PRO A 529 9.90 21.42 -23.22
N ILE A 530 10.31 21.14 -21.97
CA ILE A 530 9.40 21.12 -20.82
C ILE A 530 9.49 22.44 -20.07
N PRO A 531 8.35 23.15 -19.88
CA PRO A 531 8.30 24.39 -19.12
C PRO A 531 8.31 24.08 -17.60
N VAL A 532 9.47 23.80 -17.01
CA VAL A 532 9.62 23.30 -15.65
C VAL A 532 8.90 24.16 -14.60
N ARG A 533 8.91 25.47 -14.73
CA ARG A 533 8.19 26.36 -13.81
C ARG A 533 6.67 26.12 -13.83
N GLN A 534 6.14 25.76 -15.00
CA GLN A 534 4.72 25.48 -15.26
C GLN A 534 4.46 23.96 -15.34
N THR A 535 5.27 23.17 -14.66
CA THR A 535 5.10 21.72 -14.57
C THR A 535 4.91 21.30 -13.11
N ARG A 536 3.97 20.40 -12.89
CA ARG A 536 3.77 19.66 -11.64
C ARG A 536 4.14 18.22 -11.87
N LEU A 537 4.61 17.56 -10.83
CA LEU A 537 5.01 16.17 -10.88
C LEU A 537 4.08 15.31 -10.02
N GLY A 538 3.82 14.11 -10.48
CA GLY A 538 3.32 12.97 -9.75
C GLY A 538 4.23 11.77 -10.00
N THR A 539 4.04 10.70 -9.26
CA THR A 539 4.79 9.45 -9.39
C THR A 539 3.84 8.25 -9.43
N GLY A 540 4.30 7.15 -10.01
CA GLY A 540 3.60 5.88 -10.03
C GLY A 540 4.38 4.85 -10.83
N ASP A 541 4.10 3.58 -10.65
CA ASP A 541 4.60 2.50 -11.52
C ASP A 541 3.59 2.27 -12.64
N ILE A 542 3.74 3.02 -13.73
CA ILE A 542 2.73 3.07 -14.81
C ILE A 542 2.78 1.81 -15.69
N ASP A 543 3.90 1.14 -15.80
CA ASP A 543 4.04 -0.07 -16.61
C ASP A 543 4.25 -1.36 -15.80
N TYR A 544 4.10 -1.27 -14.47
CA TYR A 544 4.21 -2.39 -13.55
C TYR A 544 5.56 -3.13 -13.63
N ASP A 545 6.63 -2.38 -13.83
CA ASP A 545 7.97 -2.96 -13.82
C ASP A 545 8.62 -2.91 -12.43
N GLY A 546 7.91 -2.37 -11.44
CA GLY A 546 8.33 -2.22 -10.04
C GLY A 546 9.24 -1.01 -9.82
N ARG A 547 9.32 -0.08 -10.78
CA ARG A 547 10.03 1.19 -10.65
C ARG A 547 9.07 2.35 -10.65
N THR A 548 9.40 3.34 -9.87
CA THR A 548 8.62 4.57 -9.88
C THR A 548 8.87 5.35 -11.17
N ASP A 549 7.81 5.55 -11.94
CA ASP A 549 7.76 6.44 -13.10
C ASP A 549 7.39 7.86 -12.69
N VAL A 550 7.56 8.81 -13.59
CA VAL A 550 7.24 10.22 -13.34
C VAL A 550 6.13 10.69 -14.26
N VAL A 551 5.08 11.23 -13.66
CA VAL A 551 3.99 11.89 -14.36
C VAL A 551 4.24 13.41 -14.37
N LEU A 552 4.34 13.97 -15.56
CA LEU A 552 4.54 15.39 -15.79
C LEU A 552 3.22 16.02 -16.22
N CYS A 553 2.65 16.91 -15.41
CA CYS A 553 1.53 17.74 -15.80
C CYS A 553 2.03 19.16 -16.10
N SER A 554 2.09 19.54 -17.38
CA SER A 554 2.63 20.81 -17.83
C SER A 554 1.59 21.65 -18.57
N GLN A 555 1.73 22.97 -18.51
CA GLN A 555 0.89 23.90 -19.24
C GLN A 555 1.18 23.82 -20.74
N ARG A 556 0.11 23.82 -21.57
CA ARG A 556 0.23 23.91 -23.02
C ARG A 556 -1.02 24.56 -23.65
N ASN A 557 -0.84 25.61 -24.44
CA ASN A 557 -1.86 26.24 -25.32
C ASN A 557 -3.29 26.27 -24.74
N GLY A 558 -3.45 26.79 -23.53
CA GLY A 558 -4.76 26.90 -22.88
C GLY A 558 -5.23 25.68 -22.08
N GLY A 559 -4.55 24.54 -22.20
CA GLY A 559 -4.85 23.32 -21.48
C GLY A 559 -3.65 22.76 -20.73
N SER A 560 -3.71 21.48 -20.40
CA SER A 560 -2.66 20.70 -19.75
C SER A 560 -2.14 19.58 -20.66
N ARG A 561 -0.87 19.26 -20.54
CA ARG A 561 -0.26 18.05 -21.13
C ARG A 561 0.15 17.14 -20.00
N ILE A 562 -0.32 15.92 -20.03
CA ILE A 562 0.04 14.84 -19.10
C ILE A 562 1.01 13.92 -19.85
N ARG A 563 2.24 13.82 -19.37
CA ARG A 563 3.27 12.97 -19.97
C ARG A 563 3.85 12.04 -18.91
N VAL A 564 4.08 10.80 -19.27
CA VAL A 564 4.77 9.82 -18.42
C VAL A 564 6.21 9.68 -18.91
N LEU A 565 7.15 9.70 -17.97
CA LEU A 565 8.52 9.27 -18.19
C LEU A 565 8.71 7.95 -17.43
N LYS A 566 8.93 6.87 -18.17
CA LYS A 566 9.10 5.53 -17.63
C LYS A 566 10.54 5.30 -17.23
N THR A 567 10.73 4.89 -16.00
CA THR A 567 12.08 4.58 -15.48
C THR A 567 12.53 3.20 -15.94
N ARG A 568 13.72 3.13 -16.52
CA ARG A 568 14.33 1.87 -16.96
C ARG A 568 15.79 1.83 -16.54
N TYR A 569 16.12 1.02 -15.52
CA TYR A 569 17.47 0.96 -14.94
C TYR A 569 18.00 2.35 -14.56
N ASP A 570 19.06 2.83 -15.18
CA ASP A 570 19.65 4.15 -14.95
C ASP A 570 19.22 5.20 -15.99
N GLN A 571 18.14 4.98 -16.71
CA GLN A 571 17.61 5.87 -17.74
C GLN A 571 16.09 5.99 -17.64
N MET A 572 15.54 7.04 -18.27
CA MET A 572 14.10 7.15 -18.50
C MET A 572 13.79 7.12 -19.99
N ALA A 573 12.67 6.49 -20.32
CA ALA A 573 12.09 6.48 -21.65
C ALA A 573 10.78 7.28 -21.65
N GLU A 574 10.44 7.86 -22.81
CA GLU A 574 9.13 8.49 -22.97
C GLU A 574 8.03 7.40 -22.99
N GLY A 575 6.98 7.65 -22.23
CA GLY A 575 5.79 6.81 -22.12
C GLY A 575 4.56 7.49 -22.74
N PRO A 576 3.36 7.16 -22.24
CA PRO A 576 2.12 7.78 -22.69
C PRO A 576 2.13 9.31 -22.55
N ASP A 577 1.43 9.96 -23.47
CA ASP A 577 1.33 11.41 -23.57
C ASP A 577 -0.10 11.78 -23.96
N TRP A 578 -0.76 12.59 -23.15
CA TRP A 578 -2.12 13.04 -23.37
C TRP A 578 -2.20 14.57 -23.34
N GLN A 579 -3.07 15.11 -24.17
CA GLN A 579 -3.46 16.50 -24.08
C GLN A 579 -4.82 16.58 -23.37
N ALA A 580 -4.94 17.47 -22.42
CA ALA A 580 -6.16 17.66 -21.64
C ALA A 580 -6.64 19.13 -21.78
N ASP A 581 -7.91 19.31 -22.10
CA ASP A 581 -8.56 20.62 -22.17
C ASP A 581 -8.90 21.17 -20.76
N ILE A 582 -8.07 20.81 -19.79
CA ILE A 582 -8.23 21.26 -18.40
C ILE A 582 -7.18 22.34 -18.17
N PRO A 583 -7.55 23.53 -17.67
CA PRO A 583 -6.59 24.57 -17.35
C PRO A 583 -5.51 24.05 -16.39
N TRP A 584 -4.24 24.23 -16.74
CA TRP A 584 -3.13 23.76 -15.91
C TRP A 584 -3.20 24.25 -14.47
N SER A 585 -3.73 25.46 -14.24
CA SER A 585 -3.90 26.02 -12.90
C SER A 585 -4.81 25.18 -12.00
N SER A 586 -5.76 24.47 -12.60
CA SER A 586 -6.76 23.65 -11.89
C SER A 586 -6.38 22.17 -11.74
N VAL A 587 -5.28 21.72 -12.37
CA VAL A 587 -4.84 20.29 -12.32
C VAL A 587 -3.69 20.12 -11.33
N ARG A 588 -3.80 19.15 -10.43
CA ARG A 588 -2.74 18.75 -9.49
C ARG A 588 -2.59 17.24 -9.52
N PRO A 589 -1.52 16.67 -10.11
CA PRO A 589 -1.22 15.24 -10.03
C PRO A 589 -0.92 14.84 -8.56
N TYR A 590 -1.24 13.63 -8.21
CA TYR A 590 -1.01 13.04 -6.87
C TYR A 590 -0.45 11.63 -6.98
#